data_4a1c70709792a2105d58be20b18afa5f
#
_entry.id   4a1c70709792a2105d58be20b18afa5f
#
_cell.length_a   1.000
_cell.length_b   1.000
_cell.length_c   1.000
_cell.angle_alpha   90.00
_cell.angle_beta   90.00
_cell.angle_gamma   90.00
#
_symmetry.space_group_name_H-M   'P 1'
#
loop_
_entity.id
_entity.type
_entity.pdbx_description
1 polymer ?
#
loop_
_entity_poly.entity_id
_entity_poly.type
_entity_poly.pdbx_seq_one_letter_code
_entity_poly.pdbx_strand_id
1 'polypeptide(L)'
;MKLMNNVSKEEKKLIRKMFWRSGAMYASVNPVTMGGGGFCYSMIPFINHFYKDNEEKRREALARHVKYFSTTIPMASFVMGIAGSMEKENSEKTDFDAGSINSIKLSLMGPLAGIGDSLFWAYGVLLQPDLQSDLPMQETCLHH
;
A
#
# COMPACT_ATOMS: atom_id res chain seq x y z
N MET A 1 18.41 13.24 -2.43
CA MET A 1 18.22 13.73 -1.07
C MET A 1 17.68 15.18 -0.99
N LYS A 2 17.41 15.85 -2.12
CA LYS A 2 16.82 17.21 -2.18
C LYS A 2 15.28 17.25 -2.21
N LEU A 3 14.59 16.11 -2.46
CA LEU A 3 13.13 16.02 -2.60
C LEU A 3 12.35 16.12 -1.28
N MET A 4 13.00 15.89 -0.13
CA MET A 4 12.32 15.91 1.18
C MET A 4 12.31 17.30 1.86
N ASN A 5 13.03 18.29 1.32
CA ASN A 5 13.10 19.61 1.97
C ASN A 5 11.93 20.56 1.64
N ASN A 6 11.09 20.22 0.66
CA ASN A 6 9.94 21.05 0.26
C ASN A 6 8.59 20.56 0.79
N VAL A 7 8.59 19.51 1.62
CA VAL A 7 7.34 18.98 2.20
C VAL A 7 6.97 19.82 3.42
N SER A 8 5.80 20.44 3.39
CA SER A 8 5.31 21.26 4.49
C SER A 8 5.14 20.42 5.78
N LYS A 9 5.12 21.08 6.95
CA LYS A 9 4.89 20.38 8.23
C LYS A 9 3.55 19.65 8.26
N GLU A 10 2.55 20.17 7.57
CA GLU A 10 1.23 19.54 7.44
C GLU A 10 1.27 18.30 6.58
N GLU A 11 1.95 18.35 5.43
CA GLU A 11 2.11 17.20 4.55
C GLU A 11 2.88 16.06 5.25
N LYS A 12 3.92 16.35 6.01
CA LYS A 12 4.62 15.34 6.84
C LYS A 12 3.69 14.66 7.83
N LYS A 13 2.77 15.42 8.43
CA LYS A 13 1.75 14.87 9.34
C LYS A 13 0.76 13.97 8.60
N LEU A 14 0.37 14.35 7.39
CA LEU A 14 -0.52 13.54 6.54
C LEU A 14 0.15 12.24 6.10
N ILE A 15 1.39 12.29 5.64
CA ILE A 15 2.18 11.10 5.25
C ILE A 15 2.33 10.15 6.45
N ARG A 16 2.64 10.67 7.63
CA ARG A 16 2.73 9.85 8.85
C ARG A 16 1.38 9.22 9.21
N LYS A 17 0.28 9.95 9.07
CA LYS A 17 -1.07 9.42 9.32
C LYS A 17 -1.45 8.34 8.31
N MET A 18 -1.09 8.53 7.04
CA MET A 18 -1.28 7.55 5.99
C MET A 18 -0.47 6.28 6.26
N PHE A 19 0.80 6.42 6.65
CA PHE A 19 1.67 5.30 7.01
C PHE A 19 1.10 4.45 8.17
N TRP A 20 0.65 5.08 9.26
CA TRP A 20 0.04 4.37 10.37
C TRP A 20 -1.27 3.66 9.99
N ARG A 21 -2.05 4.26 9.09
CA ARG A 21 -3.28 3.64 8.58
C ARG A 21 -3.00 2.49 7.61
N SER A 22 -1.87 2.48 6.94
CA SER A 22 -1.50 1.38 6.04
C SER A 22 -1.38 0.03 6.75
N GLY A 23 -1.07 0.03 8.05
CA GLY A 23 -1.09 -1.18 8.88
C GLY A 23 -2.47 -1.86 8.96
N ALA A 24 -3.55 -1.08 8.79
CA ALA A 24 -4.92 -1.60 8.76
C ALA A 24 -5.39 -2.00 7.34
N MET A 25 -4.51 -2.01 6.34
CA MET A 25 -4.87 -2.27 4.95
C MET A 25 -5.59 -3.62 4.76
N TYR A 26 -5.17 -4.63 5.48
CA TYR A 26 -5.77 -5.97 5.41
C TYR A 26 -6.90 -6.23 6.42
N ALA A 27 -7.29 -5.24 7.21
CA ALA A 27 -8.44 -5.38 8.13
C ALA A 27 -9.79 -5.50 7.39
N SER A 28 -9.84 -5.07 6.11
CA SER A 28 -11.05 -5.11 5.27
C SER A 28 -10.74 -5.72 3.90
N VAL A 29 -10.25 -6.95 3.91
CA VAL A 29 -9.97 -7.70 2.68
C VAL A 29 -11.25 -8.35 2.15
N ASN A 30 -11.51 -8.20 0.86
CA ASN A 30 -12.56 -8.93 0.17
C ASN A 30 -12.04 -9.55 -1.14
N PRO A 31 -12.67 -10.61 -1.68
CA PRO A 31 -12.17 -11.32 -2.87
C PRO A 31 -12.08 -10.45 -4.13
N VAL A 32 -12.84 -9.36 -4.21
CA VAL A 32 -12.93 -8.53 -5.42
C VAL A 32 -11.85 -7.47 -5.49
N THR A 33 -11.61 -6.75 -4.39
CA THR A 33 -10.68 -5.61 -4.35
C THR A 33 -9.40 -5.89 -3.56
N MET A 34 -9.32 -7.06 -2.91
CA MET A 34 -8.24 -7.43 -1.99
C MET A 34 -7.98 -6.32 -0.95
N GLY A 35 -6.82 -5.72 -0.94
CA GLY A 35 -6.46 -4.61 -0.05
C GLY A 35 -6.90 -3.22 -0.55
N GLY A 36 -7.63 -3.11 -1.68
CA GLY A 36 -8.00 -1.81 -2.26
C GLY A 36 -8.83 -0.93 -1.33
N GLY A 37 -9.75 -1.52 -0.56
CA GLY A 37 -10.52 -0.79 0.45
C GLY A 37 -9.63 -0.18 1.54
N GLY A 38 -8.69 -0.96 2.06
CA GLY A 38 -7.72 -0.49 3.06
C GLY A 38 -6.72 0.53 2.49
N PHE A 39 -6.34 0.37 1.23
CA PHE A 39 -5.52 1.36 0.51
C PHE A 39 -6.26 2.71 0.43
N CYS A 40 -7.51 2.70 -0.04
CA CYS A 40 -8.35 3.90 -0.09
C CYS A 40 -8.51 4.53 1.30
N TYR A 41 -8.82 3.73 2.33
CA TYR A 41 -8.94 4.21 3.71
C TYR A 41 -7.68 4.92 4.19
N SER A 42 -6.51 4.42 3.84
CA SER A 42 -5.23 5.02 4.19
C SER A 42 -4.99 6.34 3.45
N MET A 43 -5.48 6.46 2.22
CA MET A 43 -5.35 7.67 1.38
C MET A 43 -6.37 8.78 1.72
N ILE A 44 -7.47 8.48 2.43
CA ILE A 44 -8.53 9.46 2.77
C ILE A 44 -7.98 10.78 3.33
N PRO A 45 -7.08 10.81 4.34
CA PRO A 45 -6.62 12.08 4.89
C PRO A 45 -5.89 12.94 3.88
N PHE A 46 -5.17 12.28 2.95
CA PHE A 46 -4.41 12.94 1.91
C PHE A 46 -5.33 13.52 0.83
N ILE A 47 -6.26 12.71 0.33
CA ILE A 47 -7.25 13.10 -0.67
C ILE A 47 -8.12 14.25 -0.13
N ASN A 48 -8.60 14.16 1.10
CA ASN A 48 -9.40 15.22 1.71
C ASN A 48 -8.64 16.54 1.90
N HIS A 49 -7.32 16.49 2.01
CA HIS A 49 -6.50 17.71 2.10
C HIS A 49 -6.35 18.41 0.76
N PHE A 50 -6.06 17.64 -0.31
CA PHE A 50 -5.77 18.22 -1.63
C PHE A 50 -7.01 18.51 -2.47
N TYR A 51 -8.13 17.83 -2.23
CA TYR A 51 -9.40 18.02 -2.96
C TYR A 51 -10.49 18.66 -2.11
N LYS A 52 -10.12 19.58 -1.20
CA LYS A 52 -11.08 20.27 -0.29
C LYS A 52 -12.16 21.01 -1.07
N ASP A 53 -11.77 21.68 -2.16
CA ASP A 53 -12.61 22.61 -2.89
C ASP A 53 -13.34 21.94 -4.08
N ASN A 54 -13.06 20.66 -4.37
CA ASN A 54 -13.66 19.95 -5.49
C ASN A 54 -14.14 18.55 -5.07
N GLU A 55 -15.42 18.46 -4.75
CA GLU A 55 -16.01 17.21 -4.29
C GLU A 55 -16.07 16.13 -5.37
N GLU A 56 -16.26 16.53 -6.64
CA GLU A 56 -16.30 15.59 -7.76
C GLU A 56 -14.94 14.92 -7.96
N LYS A 57 -13.86 15.70 -8.06
CA LYS A 57 -12.48 15.14 -8.13
C LYS A 57 -12.12 14.30 -6.91
N ARG A 58 -12.62 14.67 -5.74
CA ARG A 58 -12.43 13.90 -4.51
C ARG A 58 -13.09 12.52 -4.60
N ARG A 59 -14.32 12.44 -5.11
CA ARG A 59 -15.04 11.16 -5.31
C ARG A 59 -14.35 10.30 -6.36
N GLU A 60 -13.89 10.89 -7.45
CA GLU A 60 -13.12 10.18 -8.48
C GLU A 60 -11.81 9.61 -7.92
N ALA A 61 -11.06 10.38 -7.13
CA ALA A 61 -9.85 9.93 -6.49
C ALA A 61 -10.12 8.75 -5.54
N LEU A 62 -11.16 8.83 -4.72
CA LEU A 62 -11.56 7.72 -3.83
C LEU A 62 -11.96 6.48 -4.63
N ALA A 63 -12.77 6.62 -5.68
CA ALA A 63 -13.17 5.52 -6.56
C ALA A 63 -11.98 4.84 -7.23
N ARG A 64 -10.96 5.62 -7.61
CA ARG A 64 -9.71 5.13 -8.19
C ARG A 64 -8.91 4.29 -7.21
N HIS A 65 -8.87 4.67 -5.95
CA HIS A 65 -8.08 3.98 -4.93
C HIS A 65 -8.76 2.76 -4.31
N VAL A 66 -10.08 2.61 -4.44
CA VAL A 66 -10.81 1.39 -4.02
C VAL A 66 -10.54 0.21 -4.97
N LYS A 67 -10.09 0.46 -6.20
CA LYS A 67 -9.81 -0.60 -7.18
C LYS A 67 -8.82 -1.62 -6.65
N TYR A 68 -8.83 -2.82 -7.25
CA TYR A 68 -7.98 -3.94 -6.87
C TYR A 68 -6.54 -3.53 -6.55
N PHE A 69 -6.07 -3.97 -5.42
CA PHE A 69 -4.69 -3.77 -4.99
C PHE A 69 -4.26 -4.90 -4.04
N SER A 70 -3.15 -5.55 -4.35
CA SER A 70 -2.60 -6.62 -3.53
C SER A 70 -1.08 -6.55 -3.54
N THR A 71 -0.50 -6.28 -2.37
CA THR A 71 0.96 -6.32 -2.14
C THR A 71 1.22 -6.45 -0.64
N THR A 72 2.44 -6.77 -0.25
CA THR A 72 2.81 -6.83 1.18
C THR A 72 2.70 -5.45 1.85
N ILE A 73 2.33 -5.42 3.13
CA ILE A 73 2.06 -4.18 3.88
C ILE A 73 3.22 -3.17 3.80
N PRO A 74 4.50 -3.55 4.01
CA PRO A 74 5.61 -2.60 3.91
C PRO A 74 5.73 -1.97 2.52
N MET A 75 5.51 -2.76 1.46
CA MET A 75 5.58 -2.26 0.09
C MET A 75 4.35 -1.42 -0.29
N ALA A 76 3.19 -1.70 0.30
CA ALA A 76 1.98 -0.90 0.11
C ALA A 76 2.19 0.57 0.50
N SER A 77 2.87 0.83 1.61
CA SER A 77 3.15 2.20 2.06
C SER A 77 4.02 2.98 1.07
N PHE A 78 4.95 2.30 0.39
CA PHE A 78 5.75 2.90 -0.68
C PHE A 78 4.88 3.28 -1.90
N VAL A 79 4.01 2.38 -2.35
CA VAL A 79 3.07 2.67 -3.44
C VAL A 79 2.10 3.79 -3.06
N MET A 80 1.63 3.84 -1.82
CA MET A 80 0.80 4.93 -1.30
C MET A 80 1.53 6.27 -1.36
N GLY A 81 2.83 6.31 -1.07
CA GLY A 81 3.64 7.52 -1.17
C GLY A 81 3.71 8.05 -2.61
N ILE A 82 3.93 7.16 -3.58
CA ILE A 82 3.96 7.52 -5.01
C ILE A 82 2.58 7.99 -5.46
N ALA A 83 1.52 7.22 -5.16
CA ALA A 83 0.15 7.58 -5.51
C ALA A 83 -0.27 8.92 -4.89
N GLY A 84 0.12 9.18 -3.65
CA GLY A 84 -0.12 10.44 -2.97
C GLY A 84 0.57 11.63 -3.65
N SER A 85 1.83 11.46 -4.08
CA SER A 85 2.54 12.50 -4.82
C SER A 85 1.88 12.81 -6.16
N MET A 86 1.39 11.79 -6.85
CA MET A 86 0.67 11.96 -8.12
C MET A 86 -0.70 12.60 -7.92
N GLU A 87 -1.43 12.26 -6.84
CA GLU A 87 -2.70 12.91 -6.52
C GLU A 87 -2.50 14.39 -6.16
N LYS A 88 -1.41 14.75 -5.48
CA LYS A 88 -1.04 16.14 -5.24
C LYS A 88 -0.84 16.87 -6.58
N GLU A 89 -0.06 16.29 -7.49
CA GLU A 89 0.19 16.86 -8.80
C GLU A 89 -1.10 16.99 -9.62
N ASN A 90 -1.99 15.99 -9.57
CA ASN A 90 -3.30 16.03 -10.21
C ASN A 90 -4.23 17.10 -9.61
N SER A 91 -4.06 17.45 -8.33
CA SER A 91 -4.82 18.53 -7.71
C SER A 91 -4.35 19.93 -8.15
N GLU A 92 -3.06 20.06 -8.45
CA GLU A 92 -2.42 21.32 -8.82
C GLU A 92 -2.49 21.59 -10.33
N LYS A 93 -2.47 20.54 -11.16
CA LYS A 93 -2.48 20.63 -12.63
C LYS A 93 -3.83 20.21 -13.22
N THR A 94 -4.32 20.99 -14.16
CA THR A 94 -5.56 20.68 -14.90
C THR A 94 -5.36 19.65 -16.01
N ASP A 95 -4.14 19.48 -16.48
CA ASP A 95 -3.79 18.65 -17.66
C ASP A 95 -3.17 17.29 -17.27
N PHE A 96 -3.32 16.89 -15.99
CA PHE A 96 -2.76 15.65 -15.50
C PHE A 96 -3.66 14.45 -15.84
N ASP A 97 -3.09 13.42 -16.46
CA ASP A 97 -3.81 12.17 -16.70
C ASP A 97 -3.98 11.36 -15.41
N ALA A 98 -5.16 11.48 -14.83
CA ALA A 98 -5.51 10.75 -13.62
C ALA A 98 -5.52 9.20 -13.79
N GLY A 99 -5.62 8.71 -15.04
CA GLY A 99 -5.52 7.29 -15.36
C GLY A 99 -4.12 6.73 -15.08
N SER A 100 -3.08 7.55 -15.26
CA SER A 100 -1.69 7.19 -14.99
C SER A 100 -1.45 6.75 -13.54
N ILE A 101 -2.19 7.29 -12.57
CA ILE A 101 -2.07 6.92 -11.16
C ILE A 101 -2.42 5.44 -10.95
N ASN A 102 -3.51 4.99 -11.57
CA ASN A 102 -3.92 3.60 -11.46
C ASN A 102 -2.98 2.66 -12.22
N SER A 103 -2.49 3.08 -13.38
CA SER A 103 -1.54 2.32 -14.18
C SER A 103 -0.23 2.10 -13.44
N ILE A 104 0.31 3.11 -12.78
CA ILE A 104 1.53 3.00 -11.96
C ILE A 104 1.28 2.11 -10.73
N LYS A 105 0.13 2.27 -10.07
CA LYS A 105 -0.28 1.38 -8.96
C LYS A 105 -0.22 -0.10 -9.36
N LEU A 106 -0.84 -0.44 -10.49
CA LEU A 106 -0.89 -1.81 -11.00
C LEU A 106 0.49 -2.31 -11.45
N SER A 107 1.28 -1.47 -12.11
CA SER A 107 2.62 -1.82 -12.59
C SER A 107 3.59 -2.11 -11.45
N LEU A 108 3.47 -1.39 -10.33
CA LEU A 108 4.32 -1.58 -9.15
C LEU A 108 3.87 -2.74 -8.27
N MET A 109 2.60 -3.11 -8.33
CA MET A 109 2.00 -4.12 -7.43
C MET A 109 2.69 -5.47 -7.55
N GLY A 110 2.90 -5.99 -8.76
CA GLY A 110 3.51 -7.30 -8.99
C GLY A 110 4.96 -7.39 -8.53
N PRO A 111 5.86 -6.56 -9.05
CA PRO A 111 7.27 -6.55 -8.64
C PRO A 111 7.46 -6.32 -7.13
N LEU A 112 6.70 -5.41 -6.55
CA LEU A 112 6.82 -5.11 -5.12
C LEU A 112 6.23 -6.20 -4.22
N ALA A 113 5.20 -6.91 -4.68
CA ALA A 113 4.71 -8.09 -3.97
C ALA A 113 5.79 -9.18 -3.93
N GLY A 114 6.42 -9.50 -5.06
CA GLY A 114 7.50 -10.48 -5.12
C GLY A 114 8.70 -10.15 -4.24
N ILE A 115 9.15 -8.89 -4.26
CA ILE A 115 10.23 -8.42 -3.38
C ILE A 115 9.80 -8.46 -1.91
N GLY A 116 8.60 -7.99 -1.60
CA GLY A 116 8.08 -7.97 -0.25
C GLY A 116 7.94 -9.37 0.35
N ASP A 117 7.43 -10.32 -0.42
CA ASP A 117 7.30 -11.71 0.00
C ASP A 117 8.67 -12.36 0.22
N SER A 118 9.61 -12.15 -0.69
CA SER A 118 10.96 -12.68 -0.56
C SER A 118 11.67 -12.17 0.70
N LEU A 119 11.57 -10.89 0.98
CA LEU A 119 12.15 -10.27 2.18
C LEU A 119 11.46 -10.76 3.46
N PHE A 120 10.12 -10.88 3.44
CA PHE A 120 9.35 -11.33 4.59
C PHE A 120 9.67 -12.79 4.96
N TRP A 121 9.71 -13.68 3.97
CA TRP A 121 10.05 -15.09 4.18
C TRP A 121 11.53 -15.27 4.57
N ALA A 122 12.46 -14.56 3.93
CA ALA A 122 13.86 -14.60 4.32
C ALA A 122 14.06 -14.17 5.77
N TYR A 123 13.36 -13.10 6.19
CA TYR A 123 13.44 -12.61 7.58
C TYR A 123 12.77 -13.59 8.55
N GLY A 124 11.63 -14.18 8.17
CA GLY A 124 10.93 -15.19 8.97
C GLY A 124 11.76 -16.44 9.20
N VAL A 125 12.44 -16.93 8.16
CA VAL A 125 13.34 -18.10 8.25
C VAL A 125 14.57 -17.79 9.09
N LEU A 126 15.13 -16.59 9.01
CA LEU A 126 16.31 -16.18 9.79
C LEU A 126 16.00 -15.95 11.28
N LEU A 127 14.75 -15.60 11.61
CA LEU A 127 14.31 -15.39 13.01
C LEU A 127 13.79 -16.66 13.68
N GLN A 128 13.65 -17.75 12.96
CA GLN A 128 13.20 -19.06 13.51
C GLN A 128 14.25 -20.16 13.35
N PRO A 129 15.47 -20.04 13.91
CA PRO A 129 16.42 -21.16 13.89
C PRO A 129 15.99 -22.33 14.79
N ASP A 130 15.13 -22.10 15.80
CA ASP A 130 14.87 -23.09 16.85
C ASP A 130 13.51 -23.81 16.77
N LEU A 131 12.58 -23.36 15.92
CA LEU A 131 11.25 -23.99 15.86
C LEU A 131 11.21 -25.27 15.02
N GLN A 132 12.24 -25.53 14.22
CA GLN A 132 12.33 -26.71 13.34
C GLN A 132 12.99 -27.93 14.04
N SER A 133 13.68 -27.71 15.15
CA SER A 133 14.28 -28.79 15.95
C SER A 133 13.30 -29.52 16.87
N ASP A 134 12.13 -28.89 17.17
CA ASP A 134 11.15 -29.44 18.12
C ASP A 134 9.89 -30.04 17.44
N LEU A 135 9.81 -30.06 16.12
CA LEU A 135 8.77 -30.81 15.43
C LEU A 135 9.22 -32.27 15.32
N PRO A 136 8.62 -33.21 16.09
CA PRO A 136 8.86 -34.63 15.88
C PRO A 136 8.42 -34.94 14.47
N MET A 137 9.36 -35.30 13.62
CA MET A 137 9.10 -35.87 12.31
C MET A 137 8.15 -37.03 12.54
N GLN A 138 6.90 -36.87 12.18
CA GLN A 138 5.94 -37.95 12.09
C GLN A 138 6.38 -38.89 10.93
N GLU A 139 7.41 -39.69 11.21
CA GLU A 139 7.62 -40.95 10.56
C GLU A 139 6.52 -41.92 11.03
N THR A 140 5.31 -41.75 10.57
CA THR A 140 4.29 -42.79 10.75
C THR A 140 3.21 -42.65 9.72
N CYS A 141 3.49 -42.97 8.47
CA CYS A 141 2.50 -43.37 7.48
C CYS A 141 3.15 -44.07 6.27
N LEU A 142 3.98 -45.11 6.50
CA LEU A 142 4.38 -46.03 5.45
C LEU A 142 4.61 -47.44 6.03
N HIS A 143 3.57 -47.97 6.67
CA HIS A 143 3.45 -49.42 6.87
C HIS A 143 1.96 -49.74 7.10
N HIS A 144 1.23 -49.90 5.98
CA HIS A 144 0.20 -50.92 5.80
C HIS A 144 -0.19 -50.93 4.33
#